data_46a0758977579799149ffa80a3f24d3f
#
_entry.id   46a0758977579799149ffa80a3f24d3f
#
_cell.length_a   1.000
_cell.length_b   1.000
_cell.length_c   1.000
_cell.angle_alpha   90.00
_cell.angle_beta   90.00
_cell.angle_gamma   90.00
#
_symmetry.space_group_name_H-M   'P 1'
#
loop_
_entity.id
_entity.type
_entity.pdbx_description
1 polymer ?
#
loop_
_entity_poly.entity_id
_entity_poly.type
_entity_poly.pdbx_seq_one_letter_code
_entity_poly.pdbx_strand_id
1 'polypeptide(L)'
;MADQATLILIKPDGLKKSLTGNILTRLSETKLEIVASKITRVSNELARDHYKHLKDKPFYEDLIKYIRGELHDRRKVMALVYWGEDAIIKCRSLAGTTNPEEADPTSIRGSYGRITTSGLYENVVHVSANAEDAEREIKLWFEPEDIIVDLYPTKEAVIREKKTS
;
A
#
# COMPACT_ATOMS: atom_id res chain seq x y z
N MET A 1 5.50 -24.24 -3.37
CA MET A 1 4.64 -23.11 -3.78
C MET A 1 5.54 -21.98 -4.23
N ALA A 2 5.10 -21.11 -5.16
CA ALA A 2 5.95 -20.05 -5.67
C ALA A 2 5.94 -18.84 -4.72
N ASP A 3 7.08 -18.17 -4.59
CA ASP A 3 7.16 -16.91 -3.86
C ASP A 3 6.34 -15.82 -4.57
N GLN A 4 5.71 -14.98 -3.78
CA GLN A 4 4.89 -13.86 -4.23
C GLN A 4 5.39 -12.57 -3.57
N ALA A 5 5.19 -11.44 -4.25
CA ALA A 5 5.33 -10.13 -3.66
C ALA A 5 3.97 -9.48 -3.43
N THR A 6 3.87 -8.62 -2.43
CA THR A 6 2.69 -7.80 -2.17
C THR A 6 3.09 -6.40 -1.71
N LEU A 7 2.37 -5.39 -2.19
CA LEU A 7 2.51 -4.03 -1.69
C LEU A 7 1.71 -3.87 -0.39
N ILE A 8 2.37 -3.31 0.61
CA ILE A 8 1.73 -2.83 1.83
C ILE A 8 1.91 -1.32 1.90
N LEU A 9 0.83 -0.58 2.17
CA LEU A 9 0.93 0.83 2.54
C LEU A 9 0.40 0.98 3.96
N ILE A 10 1.19 1.61 4.85
CA ILE A 10 0.64 2.16 6.09
C ILE A 10 0.15 3.55 5.75
N LYS A 11 -1.15 3.73 5.83
CA LYS A 11 -1.87 4.92 5.39
C LYS A 11 -1.71 6.10 6.37
N PRO A 12 -2.05 7.32 5.97
CA PRO A 12 -1.89 8.51 6.81
C PRO A 12 -2.55 8.43 8.19
N ASP A 13 -3.72 7.80 8.30
CA ASP A 13 -4.41 7.59 9.58
C ASP A 13 -3.64 6.66 10.52
N GLY A 14 -3.06 5.59 9.99
CA GLY A 14 -2.19 4.69 10.76
C GLY A 14 -0.93 5.38 11.26
N LEU A 15 -0.30 6.21 10.43
CA LEU A 15 0.87 7.01 10.82
C LEU A 15 0.51 8.08 11.86
N LYS A 16 -0.62 8.76 11.69
CA LYS A 16 -1.10 9.77 12.65
C LYS A 16 -1.36 9.19 14.03
N LYS A 17 -1.90 7.99 14.10
CA LYS A 17 -2.16 7.27 15.35
C LYS A 17 -0.92 6.61 15.94
N SER A 18 0.26 6.76 15.32
CA SER A 18 1.53 6.14 15.75
C SER A 18 1.47 4.61 15.79
N LEU A 19 0.75 4.00 14.84
CA LEU A 19 0.53 2.55 14.78
C LEU A 19 1.58 1.79 13.97
N THR A 20 2.59 2.48 13.43
CA THR A 20 3.60 1.85 12.55
C THR A 20 4.23 0.61 13.18
N GLY A 21 4.71 0.71 14.40
CA GLY A 21 5.32 -0.42 15.12
C GLY A 21 4.35 -1.57 15.35
N ASN A 22 3.12 -1.27 15.76
CA ASN A 22 2.06 -2.26 15.97
C ASN A 22 1.73 -3.02 14.68
N ILE A 23 1.61 -2.30 13.58
CA ILE A 23 1.30 -2.89 12.27
C ILE A 23 2.47 -3.76 11.77
N LEU A 24 3.71 -3.28 11.87
CA LEU A 24 4.90 -4.05 11.48
C LEU A 24 5.07 -5.31 12.35
N THR A 25 4.81 -5.23 13.65
CA THR A 25 4.82 -6.40 14.54
C THR A 25 3.82 -7.46 14.08
N ARG A 26 2.59 -7.04 13.74
CA ARG A 26 1.58 -7.98 13.23
C ARG A 26 2.00 -8.60 11.89
N LEU A 27 2.52 -7.79 10.97
CA LEU A 27 3.02 -8.30 9.68
C LEU A 27 4.20 -9.26 9.84
N SER A 28 5.04 -9.10 10.88
CA SER A 28 6.14 -10.02 11.18
C SER A 28 5.68 -11.44 11.53
N GLU A 29 4.43 -11.62 11.94
CA GLU A 29 3.85 -12.96 12.19
C GLU A 29 3.81 -13.83 10.92
N THR A 30 3.78 -13.20 9.74
CA THR A 30 3.79 -13.91 8.43
C THR A 30 5.09 -14.62 8.14
N LYS A 31 6.20 -14.21 8.77
CA LYS A 31 7.57 -14.65 8.48
C LYS A 31 8.06 -14.36 7.06
N LEU A 32 7.39 -13.41 6.39
CA LEU A 32 7.80 -12.90 5.07
C LEU A 32 8.97 -11.92 5.20
N GLU A 33 9.72 -11.77 4.12
CA GLU A 33 10.80 -10.78 4.03
C GLU A 33 10.28 -9.42 3.57
N ILE A 34 10.82 -8.35 4.14
CA ILE A 34 10.66 -7.00 3.60
C ILE A 34 11.81 -6.78 2.61
N VAL A 35 11.48 -6.61 1.34
CA VAL A 35 12.48 -6.44 0.27
C VAL A 35 12.57 -5.02 -0.27
N ALA A 36 11.66 -4.14 0.11
CA ALA A 36 11.71 -2.70 -0.13
C ALA A 36 10.89 -1.95 0.92
N SER A 37 11.34 -0.75 1.27
CA SER A 37 10.58 0.15 2.15
C SER A 37 10.94 1.60 1.92
N LYS A 38 9.96 2.48 2.01
CA LYS A 38 10.20 3.93 1.98
C LYS A 38 9.06 4.72 2.62
N ILE A 39 9.38 5.90 3.12
CA ILE A 39 8.42 6.93 3.47
C ILE A 39 8.33 7.89 2.30
N THR A 40 7.13 8.12 1.78
CA THR A 40 6.95 8.99 0.62
C THR A 40 5.67 9.82 0.72
N ARG A 41 5.72 11.00 0.08
CA ARG A 41 4.51 11.78 -0.21
C ARG A 41 3.78 11.17 -1.40
N VAL A 42 2.47 11.25 -1.37
CA VAL A 42 1.64 10.73 -2.45
C VAL A 42 1.19 11.88 -3.33
N SER A 43 1.67 11.92 -4.57
CA SER A 43 1.20 12.88 -5.57
C SER A 43 -0.24 12.60 -5.97
N ASN A 44 -0.92 13.58 -6.55
CA ASN A 44 -2.26 13.36 -7.09
C ASN A 44 -2.26 12.31 -8.21
N GLU A 45 -1.24 12.32 -9.05
CA GLU A 45 -1.07 11.34 -10.13
C GLU A 45 -0.90 9.92 -9.58
N LEU A 46 0.05 9.71 -8.65
CA LEU A 46 0.26 8.41 -8.01
C LEU A 46 -1.01 7.88 -7.33
N ALA A 47 -1.74 8.72 -6.60
CA ALA A 47 -2.98 8.32 -5.95
C ALA A 47 -4.04 7.87 -6.97
N ARG A 48 -4.19 8.61 -8.06
CA ARG A 48 -5.16 8.30 -9.13
C ARG A 48 -4.79 7.05 -9.90
N ASP A 49 -3.51 6.83 -10.17
CA ASP A 49 -3.04 5.60 -10.82
C ASP A 49 -3.21 4.37 -9.92
N HIS A 50 -2.93 4.53 -8.64
CA HIS A 50 -3.13 3.46 -7.66
C HIS A 50 -4.60 3.02 -7.56
N TYR A 51 -5.53 3.97 -7.50
CA TYR A 51 -6.96 3.72 -7.35
C TYR A 51 -7.76 3.84 -8.67
N LYS A 52 -7.11 3.78 -9.84
CA LYS A 52 -7.78 3.98 -11.15
C LYS A 52 -9.00 3.09 -11.38
N HIS A 53 -9.01 1.89 -10.80
CA HIS A 53 -10.14 0.95 -10.90
C HIS A 53 -11.37 1.38 -10.11
N LEU A 54 -11.26 2.41 -9.24
CA LEU A 54 -12.35 2.97 -8.43
C LEU A 54 -12.82 4.34 -8.91
N LYS A 55 -12.32 4.84 -10.05
CA LYS A 55 -12.56 6.22 -10.55
C LYS A 55 -14.03 6.62 -10.65
N ASP A 56 -14.91 5.66 -10.92
CA ASP A 56 -16.34 5.90 -11.11
C ASP A 56 -17.16 5.72 -9.81
N LYS A 57 -16.49 5.48 -8.69
CA LYS A 57 -17.14 5.31 -7.40
C LYS A 57 -17.40 6.66 -6.72
N PRO A 58 -18.54 6.85 -6.03
CA PRO A 58 -18.90 8.13 -5.42
C PRO A 58 -17.91 8.60 -4.34
N PHE A 59 -17.17 7.68 -3.71
CA PHE A 59 -16.17 7.96 -2.68
C PHE A 59 -14.75 8.21 -3.25
N TYR A 60 -14.56 8.19 -4.56
CA TYR A 60 -13.23 8.22 -5.18
C TYR A 60 -12.41 9.46 -4.78
N GLU A 61 -12.98 10.65 -4.87
CA GLU A 61 -12.25 11.88 -4.52
C GLU A 61 -11.87 11.94 -3.04
N ASP A 62 -12.70 11.43 -2.15
CA ASP A 62 -12.36 11.33 -0.72
C ASP A 62 -11.25 10.31 -0.47
N LEU A 63 -11.24 9.21 -1.23
CA LEU A 63 -10.17 8.22 -1.17
C LEU A 63 -8.83 8.81 -1.64
N ILE A 64 -8.84 9.62 -2.70
CA ILE A 64 -7.65 10.33 -3.19
C ILE A 64 -7.10 11.30 -2.12
N LYS A 65 -7.95 12.12 -1.50
CA LYS A 65 -7.57 13.00 -0.40
C LYS A 65 -7.04 12.22 0.80
N TYR A 66 -7.67 11.10 1.11
CA TYR A 66 -7.27 10.22 2.21
C TYR A 66 -5.85 9.69 2.03
N ILE A 67 -5.55 9.04 0.92
CA ILE A 67 -4.22 8.45 0.70
C ILE A 67 -3.12 9.52 0.59
N ARG A 68 -3.44 10.73 0.13
CA ARG A 68 -2.55 11.88 0.10
C ARG A 68 -2.34 12.55 1.47
N GLY A 69 -3.06 12.08 2.48
CA GLY A 69 -2.94 12.57 3.87
C GLY A 69 -3.57 13.93 4.13
N GLU A 70 -4.42 14.42 3.23
CA GLU A 70 -5.09 15.72 3.37
C GLU A 70 -6.11 15.74 4.52
N LEU A 71 -6.74 14.57 4.77
CA LEU A 71 -7.75 14.42 5.81
C LEU A 71 -7.17 14.25 7.23
N HIS A 72 -5.88 13.94 7.34
CA HIS A 72 -5.25 13.58 8.62
C HIS A 72 -4.06 14.44 9.01
N ASP A 73 -3.77 15.46 8.22
CA ASP A 73 -2.56 16.29 8.39
C ASP A 73 -1.29 15.44 8.52
N ARG A 74 -1.20 14.40 7.72
CA ARG A 74 -0.06 13.48 7.58
C ARG A 74 0.15 13.17 6.10
N ARG A 75 0.83 14.10 5.40
CA ARG A 75 1.02 14.06 3.94
C ARG A 75 2.09 13.07 3.51
N LYS A 76 2.02 11.86 4.04
CA LYS A 76 2.94 10.77 3.71
C LYS A 76 2.31 9.41 4.01
N VAL A 77 2.88 8.39 3.41
CA VAL A 77 2.62 6.98 3.70
C VAL A 77 3.94 6.25 3.90
N MET A 78 3.90 5.10 4.56
CA MET A 78 4.99 4.15 4.53
C MET A 78 4.63 3.03 3.56
N ALA A 79 5.43 2.89 2.50
CA ALA A 79 5.28 1.84 1.50
C ALA A 79 6.30 0.73 1.75
N LEU A 80 5.86 -0.53 1.66
CA LEU A 80 6.70 -1.71 1.85
C LEU A 80 6.36 -2.76 0.79
N VAL A 81 7.35 -3.55 0.42
CA VAL A 81 7.14 -4.77 -0.37
C VAL A 81 7.50 -5.96 0.50
N TYR A 82 6.52 -6.82 0.74
CA TYR A 82 6.70 -8.12 1.40
C TYR A 82 6.81 -9.22 0.35
N TRP A 83 7.74 -10.15 0.55
CA TRP A 83 8.05 -11.21 -0.39
C TRP A 83 8.21 -12.55 0.32
N GLY A 84 7.77 -13.62 -0.34
CA GLY A 84 7.89 -15.01 0.10
C GLY A 84 6.65 -15.84 -0.24
N GLU A 85 6.61 -17.03 0.30
CA GLU A 85 5.53 -18.00 0.05
C GLU A 85 4.18 -17.46 0.53
N ASP A 86 3.19 -17.47 -0.38
CA ASP A 86 1.81 -17.04 -0.11
C ASP A 86 1.68 -15.61 0.46
N ALA A 87 2.61 -14.71 0.07
CA ALA A 87 2.69 -13.35 0.65
C ALA A 87 1.36 -12.60 0.59
N ILE A 88 0.64 -12.68 -0.52
CA ILE A 88 -0.61 -11.94 -0.70
C ILE A 88 -1.66 -12.42 0.30
N ILE A 89 -1.93 -13.72 0.35
CA ILE A 89 -2.99 -14.25 1.23
C ILE A 89 -2.64 -14.08 2.72
N LYS A 90 -1.38 -14.29 3.09
CA LYS A 90 -0.91 -14.08 4.48
C LYS A 90 -1.11 -12.63 4.94
N CYS A 91 -0.66 -11.67 4.13
CA CYS A 91 -0.83 -10.24 4.46
C CYS A 91 -2.30 -9.82 4.45
N ARG A 92 -3.10 -10.31 3.50
CA ARG A 92 -4.54 -10.00 3.46
C ARG A 92 -5.30 -10.56 4.64
N SER A 93 -4.98 -11.76 5.09
CA SER A 93 -5.59 -12.37 6.29
C SER A 93 -5.32 -11.54 7.54
N LEU A 94 -4.06 -11.08 7.71
CA LEU A 94 -3.72 -10.19 8.84
C LEU A 94 -4.34 -8.80 8.72
N ALA A 95 -4.44 -8.26 7.52
CA ALA A 95 -5.04 -6.95 7.30
C ALA A 95 -6.55 -6.95 7.64
N GLY A 96 -7.26 -8.02 7.30
CA GLY A 96 -8.70 -8.11 7.42
C GLY A 96 -9.44 -7.53 6.21
N THR A 97 -10.77 -7.59 6.23
CA THR A 97 -11.62 -7.06 5.16
C THR A 97 -11.47 -5.54 5.01
N THR A 98 -11.84 -5.03 3.83
CA THR A 98 -11.71 -3.59 3.51
C THR A 98 -12.57 -2.71 4.43
N ASN A 99 -13.78 -3.15 4.76
CA ASN A 99 -14.63 -2.50 5.74
C ASN A 99 -14.13 -2.83 7.16
N PRO A 100 -13.61 -1.86 7.93
CA PRO A 100 -13.03 -2.13 9.24
C PRO A 100 -14.05 -2.60 10.28
N GLU A 101 -15.33 -2.25 10.14
CA GLU A 101 -16.39 -2.69 11.05
C GLU A 101 -16.84 -4.13 10.80
N GLU A 102 -16.57 -4.67 9.61
CA GLU A 102 -16.83 -6.07 9.24
C GLU A 102 -15.58 -6.95 9.38
N ALA A 103 -14.41 -6.32 9.61
CA ALA A 103 -13.15 -7.03 9.77
C ALA A 103 -13.12 -7.79 11.11
N ASP A 104 -12.43 -8.93 11.11
CA ASP A 104 -12.14 -9.65 12.36
C ASP A 104 -11.48 -8.68 13.35
N PRO A 105 -11.99 -8.58 14.60
CA PRO A 105 -11.43 -7.67 15.62
C PRO A 105 -9.95 -7.87 15.90
N THR A 106 -9.39 -9.05 15.63
CA THR A 106 -7.98 -9.36 15.79
C THR A 106 -7.15 -8.97 14.57
N SER A 107 -7.77 -8.66 13.43
CA SER A 107 -7.07 -8.16 12.24
C SER A 107 -6.58 -6.73 12.44
N ILE A 108 -5.65 -6.27 11.59
CA ILE A 108 -5.14 -4.89 11.64
C ILE A 108 -6.30 -3.88 11.45
N ARG A 109 -7.15 -4.10 10.46
CA ARG A 109 -8.27 -3.20 10.16
C ARG A 109 -9.35 -3.25 11.22
N GLY A 110 -9.66 -4.43 11.75
CA GLY A 110 -10.62 -4.58 12.84
C GLY A 110 -10.15 -3.97 14.16
N SER A 111 -8.84 -4.04 14.43
CA SER A 111 -8.26 -3.47 15.65
C SER A 111 -8.12 -1.94 15.60
N TYR A 112 -7.78 -1.37 14.44
CA TYR A 112 -7.32 0.03 14.32
C TYR A 112 -8.13 0.88 13.36
N GLY A 113 -8.96 0.27 12.53
CA GLY A 113 -9.79 0.98 11.56
C GLY A 113 -11.10 1.49 12.16
N ARG A 114 -11.76 2.36 11.40
CA ARG A 114 -13.11 2.86 11.71
C ARG A 114 -13.78 3.34 10.43
N ILE A 115 -15.08 3.54 10.48
CA ILE A 115 -15.81 4.31 9.48
C ILE A 115 -16.03 5.73 10.03
N THR A 116 -15.69 6.74 9.23
CA THR A 116 -15.95 8.12 9.60
C THR A 116 -17.43 8.47 9.49
N THR A 117 -17.84 9.59 10.06
CA THR A 117 -19.22 10.09 9.93
C THR A 117 -19.63 10.39 8.48
N SER A 118 -18.66 10.64 7.58
CA SER A 118 -18.88 10.80 6.15
C SER A 118 -18.92 9.47 5.37
N GLY A 119 -18.75 8.33 6.04
CA GLY A 119 -18.75 7.00 5.42
C GLY A 119 -17.41 6.57 4.83
N LEU A 120 -16.32 7.31 5.03
CA LEU A 120 -14.99 6.91 4.58
C LEU A 120 -14.42 5.81 5.47
N TYR A 121 -13.82 4.79 4.85
CA TYR A 121 -13.12 3.72 5.55
C TYR A 121 -11.69 4.13 5.88
N GLU A 122 -11.44 4.54 7.10
CA GLU A 122 -10.10 4.70 7.66
C GLU A 122 -9.59 3.34 8.14
N ASN A 123 -9.05 2.55 7.22
CA ASN A 123 -8.68 1.16 7.47
C ASN A 123 -7.18 0.89 7.59
N VAL A 124 -6.40 1.92 7.80
CA VAL A 124 -4.99 2.03 8.22
C VAL A 124 -3.95 1.41 7.29
N VAL A 125 -4.27 0.34 6.58
CA VAL A 125 -3.35 -0.34 5.65
C VAL A 125 -4.00 -0.64 4.31
N HIS A 126 -3.16 -0.63 3.26
CA HIS A 126 -3.44 -1.24 1.97
C HIS A 126 -2.65 -2.54 1.84
N VAL A 127 -3.23 -3.54 1.22
CA VAL A 127 -2.59 -4.80 0.79
C VAL A 127 -3.08 -5.11 -0.61
N SER A 128 -2.17 -5.47 -1.52
CA SER A 128 -2.54 -5.87 -2.88
C SER A 128 -3.58 -6.99 -2.90
N ALA A 129 -4.55 -6.91 -3.82
CA ALA A 129 -5.67 -7.84 -3.84
C ALA A 129 -5.30 -9.23 -4.41
N ASN A 130 -4.40 -9.25 -5.39
CA ASN A 130 -3.97 -10.45 -6.11
C ASN A 130 -2.58 -10.21 -6.74
N ALA A 131 -2.03 -11.20 -7.44
CA ALA A 131 -0.70 -11.12 -8.05
C ALA A 131 -0.59 -10.05 -9.15
N GLU A 132 -1.62 -9.87 -9.97
CA GLU A 132 -1.65 -8.87 -11.04
C GLU A 132 -1.66 -7.45 -10.46
N ASP A 133 -2.50 -7.22 -9.46
CA ASP A 133 -2.52 -5.94 -8.74
C ASP A 133 -1.21 -5.69 -8.02
N ALA A 134 -0.62 -6.69 -7.38
CA ALA A 134 0.66 -6.57 -6.70
C ALA A 134 1.77 -6.13 -7.65
N GLU A 135 1.91 -6.77 -8.81
CA GLU A 135 2.90 -6.41 -9.82
C GLU A 135 2.70 -4.96 -10.31
N ARG A 136 1.47 -4.60 -10.66
CA ARG A 136 1.12 -3.26 -11.12
C ARG A 136 1.42 -2.22 -10.04
N GLU A 137 1.00 -2.47 -8.82
CA GLU A 137 1.17 -1.55 -7.70
C GLU A 137 2.64 -1.39 -7.32
N ILE A 138 3.40 -2.48 -7.22
CA ILE A 138 4.83 -2.42 -6.89
C ILE A 138 5.60 -1.61 -7.93
N LYS A 139 5.35 -1.83 -9.23
CA LYS A 139 5.95 -1.04 -10.31
C LYS A 139 5.56 0.44 -10.30
N LEU A 140 4.41 0.77 -9.74
CA LEU A 140 3.94 2.15 -9.59
C LEU A 140 4.62 2.87 -8.41
N TRP A 141 4.88 2.15 -7.33
CA TRP A 141 5.39 2.73 -6.07
C TRP A 141 6.91 2.66 -5.92
N PHE A 142 7.58 1.74 -6.58
CA PHE A 142 9.01 1.48 -6.42
C PHE A 142 9.72 1.42 -7.77
N GLU A 143 10.91 2.02 -7.82
CA GLU A 143 11.83 1.77 -8.91
C GLU A 143 12.56 0.43 -8.69
N PRO A 144 13.07 -0.24 -9.75
CA PRO A 144 13.78 -1.52 -9.59
C PRO A 144 14.92 -1.47 -8.58
N GLU A 145 15.66 -0.35 -8.51
CA GLU A 145 16.79 -0.13 -7.62
C GLU A 145 16.40 -0.01 -6.14
N ASP A 146 15.13 0.29 -5.85
CA ASP A 146 14.60 0.35 -4.48
C ASP A 146 14.34 -1.05 -3.89
N ILE A 147 14.36 -2.10 -4.73
CA ILE A 147 13.98 -3.46 -4.37
C ILE A 147 15.24 -4.34 -4.37
N ILE A 148 15.53 -4.98 -3.24
CA ILE A 148 16.79 -5.73 -3.05
C ILE A 148 16.80 -7.14 -3.69
N VAL A 149 15.69 -7.55 -4.31
CA VAL A 149 15.54 -8.83 -5.04
C VAL A 149 14.94 -8.59 -6.42
N ASP A 150 15.25 -9.46 -7.37
CA ASP A 150 14.70 -9.38 -8.73
C ASP A 150 13.28 -9.96 -8.76
N LEU A 151 12.28 -9.12 -8.52
CA LEU A 151 10.87 -9.54 -8.53
C LEU A 151 10.31 -9.71 -9.94
N TYR A 152 10.68 -8.82 -10.86
CA TYR A 152 10.15 -8.74 -12.23
C TYR A 152 11.26 -8.46 -13.24
N PRO A 153 11.11 -8.92 -14.50
CA PRO A 153 12.06 -8.58 -15.55
C PRO A 153 12.22 -7.06 -15.71
N THR A 154 13.46 -6.58 -15.72
CA THR A 154 13.80 -5.18 -15.92
C THR A 154 14.44 -4.96 -17.29
N LYS A 155 14.33 -3.73 -17.83
CA LYS A 155 14.98 -3.30 -19.05
C LYS A 155 15.71 -1.98 -18.78
N GLU A 156 16.97 -1.88 -19.22
CA GLU A 156 17.65 -0.61 -19.24
C GLU A 156 17.01 0.31 -20.28
N ALA A 157 16.66 1.53 -19.87
CA ALA A 157 16.18 2.57 -20.76
C ALA A 157 17.27 3.65 -20.92
N VAL A 158 17.78 3.83 -22.15
CA VAL A 158 18.65 4.95 -22.46
C VAL A 158 17.80 6.17 -22.78
N ILE A 159 17.71 7.12 -21.85
CA ILE A 159 17.04 8.39 -22.08
C ILE A 159 17.99 9.29 -22.86
N ARG A 160 17.70 9.54 -24.15
CA ARG A 160 18.40 10.55 -24.94
C ARG A 160 17.82 11.93 -24.66
N GLU A 161 18.49 12.72 -23.86
CA GLU A 161 18.16 14.14 -23.73
C GLU A 161 18.56 14.88 -25.02
N LYS A 162 17.58 15.52 -25.67
CA LYS A 162 17.88 16.51 -26.71
C LYS A 162 18.26 17.82 -26.01
N LYS A 163 19.54 18.16 -26.05
CA LYS A 163 20.00 19.52 -25.71
C LYS A 163 19.94 20.37 -26.95
N THR A 164 19.22 21.48 -26.90
CA THR A 164 19.37 22.58 -27.84
C THR A 164 20.68 23.27 -27.53
N SER A 165 21.54 23.33 -28.55
CA SER A 165 22.81 24.11 -28.52
C SER A 165 22.54 25.60 -28.58
#